data_9c4dc19a7c50bb6d90472c786c249852
#
_entry.id   9c4dc19a7c50bb6d90472c786c249852
#
_cell.length_a   1.000
_cell.length_b   1.000
_cell.length_c   1.000
_cell.angle_alpha   90.00
_cell.angle_beta   90.00
_cell.angle_gamma   90.00
#
_symmetry.space_group_name_H-M   'P 1'
#
loop_
_entity.id
_entity.type
_entity.pdbx_description
1 polymer ?
#
loop_
_entity_poly.entity_id
_entity_poly.type
_entity_poly.pdbx_seq_one_letter_code
_entity_poly.pdbx_strand_id
1 'polypeptide(L)'
;YRIGLIAVENALMEHPAVTECAAVGSPDPDRGEIVKAFIILNENFEKTADLVAELQEFVKSRTAPYKYPRRISFVEELPKTVTGKIQRRKIKEAEYRN
;
A
#
# COMPACT_ATOMS: atom_id res chain seq x y z
N TYR A 1 -17.76 7.35 3.63
CA TYR A 1 -16.55 7.65 4.37
C TYR A 1 -15.32 7.14 3.66
N ARG A 2 -14.40 8.03 3.41
CA ARG A 2 -13.26 7.73 2.56
C ARG A 2 -11.94 8.00 3.26
N ILE A 3 -11.08 7.01 3.29
CA ILE A 3 -9.71 7.21 3.75
C ILE A 3 -8.91 7.76 2.57
N GLY A 4 -8.05 8.73 2.84
CA GLY A 4 -7.26 9.32 1.77
C GLY A 4 -6.16 8.37 1.30
N LEU A 5 -6.46 7.54 0.31
CA LEU A 5 -5.51 6.58 -0.21
C LEU A 5 -4.27 7.25 -0.79
N ILE A 6 -4.46 8.41 -1.42
CA ILE A 6 -3.33 9.16 -1.96
C ILE A 6 -2.41 9.63 -0.85
N ALA A 7 -2.98 10.03 0.29
CA ALA A 7 -2.15 10.45 1.43
C ALA A 7 -1.31 9.29 1.96
N VAL A 8 -1.88 8.08 1.97
CA VAL A 8 -1.15 6.89 2.38
C VAL A 8 0.01 6.61 1.43
N GLU A 9 -0.26 6.69 0.12
CA GLU A 9 0.79 6.47 -0.88
C GLU A 9 1.90 7.51 -0.77
N ASN A 10 1.51 8.77 -0.61
CA ASN A 10 2.51 9.84 -0.49
C ASN A 10 3.39 9.64 0.73
N ALA A 11 2.79 9.24 1.85
CA ALA A 11 3.56 8.96 3.06
C ALA A 11 4.55 7.82 2.82
N LEU A 12 4.08 6.72 2.21
CA LEU A 12 4.95 5.58 1.94
C LEU A 12 6.11 5.94 1.03
N MET A 13 5.86 6.80 0.02
CA MET A 13 6.91 7.18 -0.91
C MET A 13 8.03 7.99 -0.27
N GLU A 14 7.81 8.51 0.94
CA GLU A 14 8.87 9.22 1.66
C GLU A 14 9.84 8.27 2.36
N HIS A 15 9.48 7.00 2.47
CA HIS A 15 10.35 6.03 3.13
C HIS A 15 11.39 5.50 2.14
N PRO A 16 12.66 5.40 2.58
CA PRO A 16 13.73 4.96 1.66
C PRO A 16 13.57 3.54 1.12
N ALA A 17 12.79 2.69 1.79
CA ALA A 17 12.59 1.32 1.32
C ALA A 17 11.60 1.23 0.15
N VAL A 18 10.80 2.27 -0.08
CA VAL A 18 9.72 2.22 -1.06
C VAL A 18 10.15 2.82 -2.39
N THR A 19 10.16 2.00 -3.44
CA THR A 19 10.44 2.47 -4.79
C THR A 19 9.16 2.95 -5.46
N GLU A 20 8.10 2.15 -5.35
CA GLU A 20 6.78 2.50 -5.85
C GLU A 20 5.75 1.86 -4.94
N CYS A 21 4.57 2.42 -4.92
CA CYS A 21 3.49 1.81 -4.15
C CYS A 21 2.13 2.18 -4.70
N ALA A 22 1.14 1.37 -4.34
CA ALA A 22 -0.26 1.63 -4.64
C ALA A 22 -1.07 1.21 -3.43
N ALA A 23 -2.04 2.03 -3.03
CA ALA A 23 -2.92 1.71 -1.91
C ALA A 23 -4.35 1.58 -2.44
N VAL A 24 -5.00 0.50 -2.06
CA VAL A 24 -6.38 0.22 -2.47
C VAL A 24 -7.17 -0.31 -1.28
N GLY A 25 -8.50 -0.27 -1.40
CA GLY A 25 -9.36 -0.95 -0.45
C GLY A 25 -9.32 -2.44 -0.72
N SER A 26 -9.25 -3.23 0.35
CA SER A 26 -9.21 -4.68 0.26
C SER A 26 -10.23 -5.27 1.24
N PRO A 27 -10.89 -6.38 0.88
CA PRO A 27 -11.93 -6.94 1.75
C PRO A 27 -11.35 -7.48 3.04
N ASP A 28 -12.07 -7.27 4.14
CA ASP A 28 -11.68 -7.75 5.45
C ASP A 28 -12.92 -8.28 6.16
N PRO A 29 -12.87 -9.52 6.69
CA PRO A 29 -14.06 -10.13 7.29
C PRO A 29 -14.61 -9.36 8.49
N ASP A 30 -13.78 -8.66 9.22
CA ASP A 30 -14.22 -7.95 10.42
C ASP A 30 -14.59 -6.49 10.17
N ARG A 31 -13.93 -5.84 9.22
CA ARG A 31 -14.10 -4.40 8.99
C ARG A 31 -14.80 -4.07 7.67
N GLY A 32 -15.08 -5.07 6.86
CA GLY A 32 -15.65 -4.85 5.54
C GLY A 32 -14.56 -4.52 4.53
N GLU A 33 -13.85 -3.42 4.76
CA GLU A 33 -12.77 -3.02 3.87
C GLU A 33 -11.65 -2.37 4.68
N ILE A 34 -10.43 -2.69 4.33
CA ILE A 34 -9.25 -2.09 4.93
C ILE A 34 -8.36 -1.52 3.83
N VAL A 35 -7.42 -0.67 4.22
CA VAL A 35 -6.41 -0.17 3.30
C VAL A 35 -5.31 -1.21 3.18
N LYS A 36 -5.00 -1.58 1.94
CA LYS A 36 -3.89 -2.48 1.66
C LYS A 36 -2.92 -1.79 0.72
N ALA A 37 -1.64 -1.82 1.04
CA ALA A 37 -0.61 -1.21 0.22
C ALA A 37 0.19 -2.29 -0.49
N PHE A 38 0.44 -2.06 -1.78
CA PHE A 38 1.30 -2.92 -2.59
C PHE A 38 2.57 -2.13 -2.84
N ILE A 39 3.69 -2.69 -2.45
CA ILE A 39 4.95 -1.95 -2.41
C ILE A 39 6.02 -2.68 -3.21
N ILE A 40 6.69 -1.94 -4.10
CA ILE A 40 7.89 -2.40 -4.75
C ILE A 40 9.04 -1.89 -3.90
N LEU A 41 9.79 -2.80 -3.30
CA LEU A 41 10.89 -2.45 -2.41
C LEU A 41 12.13 -2.06 -3.17
N ASN A 42 12.87 -1.13 -2.59
CA ASN A 42 14.23 -0.85 -3.01
C ASN A 42 15.04 -2.12 -2.77
N GLU A 43 15.93 -2.46 -3.71
CA GLU A 43 16.66 -3.72 -3.66
C GLU A 43 17.58 -3.87 -2.44
N ASN A 44 17.87 -2.77 -1.75
CA ASN A 44 18.70 -2.82 -0.55
C ASN A 44 17.94 -3.23 0.71
N PHE A 45 16.64 -3.48 0.59
CA PHE A 45 15.79 -3.83 1.72
C PHE A 45 15.21 -5.23 1.54
N GLU A 46 15.03 -5.92 2.65
CA GLU A 46 14.47 -7.28 2.64
C GLU A 46 12.99 -7.27 3.02
N LYS A 47 12.27 -8.24 2.47
CA LYS A 47 10.84 -8.39 2.72
C LYS A 47 10.64 -9.10 4.05
N THR A 48 10.53 -8.33 5.13
CA THR A 48 10.41 -8.89 6.47
C THR A 48 9.17 -8.35 7.17
N ALA A 49 8.72 -9.08 8.19
CA ALA A 49 7.62 -8.64 9.03
C ALA A 49 7.99 -7.36 9.79
N ASP A 50 9.25 -7.23 10.16
CA ASP A 50 9.71 -6.02 10.83
C ASP A 50 9.58 -4.80 9.94
N LEU A 51 9.90 -4.95 8.65
CA LEU A 51 9.76 -3.84 7.73
C LEU A 51 8.30 -3.47 7.52
N VAL A 52 7.42 -4.46 7.47
CA VAL A 52 5.98 -4.19 7.39
C VAL A 52 5.54 -3.33 8.56
N ALA A 53 5.92 -3.73 9.78
CA ALA A 53 5.55 -2.97 10.97
C ALA A 53 6.14 -1.56 10.94
N GLU A 54 7.38 -1.44 10.50
CA GLU A 54 8.04 -0.13 10.39
C GLU A 54 7.30 0.78 9.43
N LEU A 55 6.90 0.25 8.28
CA LEU A 55 6.19 1.05 7.27
C LEU A 55 4.81 1.47 7.78
N GLN A 56 4.14 0.60 8.50
CA GLN A 56 2.84 0.95 9.09
C GLN A 56 2.99 2.09 10.10
N GLU A 57 3.99 2.01 10.98
CA GLU A 57 4.22 3.08 11.95
C GLU A 57 4.66 4.37 11.26
N PHE A 58 5.44 4.24 10.19
CA PHE A 58 5.88 5.40 9.44
C PHE A 58 4.70 6.18 8.87
N VAL A 59 3.72 5.46 8.28
CA VAL A 59 2.52 6.12 7.76
C VAL A 59 1.73 6.76 8.88
N LYS A 60 1.58 6.06 10.02
CA LYS A 60 0.86 6.62 11.15
C LYS A 60 1.46 7.95 11.62
N SER A 61 2.79 8.05 11.57
CA SER A 61 3.45 9.26 12.03
C SER A 61 3.30 10.44 11.07
N ARG A 62 2.95 10.16 9.81
CA ARG A 62 2.86 11.21 8.79
C ARG A 62 1.44 11.56 8.38
N THR A 63 0.49 10.72 8.73
CA THR A 63 -0.92 10.98 8.44
C THR A 63 -1.69 10.96 9.74
N ALA A 64 -2.83 10.29 9.78
CA ALA A 64 -3.58 10.08 11.01
C ALA A 64 -3.44 8.61 11.39
N PRO A 65 -3.49 8.27 12.69
CA PRO A 65 -3.31 6.89 13.12
C PRO A 65 -4.24 5.88 12.45
N TYR A 66 -5.44 6.29 12.06
CA TYR A 66 -6.40 5.39 11.43
C TYR A 66 -6.19 5.25 9.92
N LYS A 67 -5.21 5.95 9.35
CA LYS A 67 -4.98 5.94 7.89
C LYS A 67 -3.84 5.03 7.45
N TYR A 68 -3.29 4.26 8.35
CA TYR A 68 -2.18 3.39 7.95
C TYR A 68 -2.70 2.15 7.20
N PRO A 69 -1.89 1.55 6.35
CA PRO A 69 -2.30 0.32 5.66
C PRO A 69 -2.24 -0.86 6.63
N ARG A 70 -3.37 -1.52 6.81
CA ARG A 70 -3.44 -2.66 7.72
C ARG A 70 -2.81 -3.90 7.14
N ARG A 71 -2.66 -3.94 5.81
CA ARG A 71 -1.94 -5.02 5.13
C ARG A 71 -0.98 -4.43 4.13
N ILE A 72 0.16 -5.09 3.99
CA ILE A 72 1.17 -4.70 3.03
C ILE A 72 1.61 -5.95 2.28
N SER A 73 1.64 -5.86 0.94
CA SER A 73 2.21 -6.90 0.10
C SER A 73 3.39 -6.32 -0.65
N PHE A 74 4.51 -7.02 -0.62
CA PHE A 74 5.67 -6.63 -1.43
C PHE A 74 5.56 -7.32 -2.77
N VAL A 75 5.61 -6.55 -3.85
CA VAL A 75 5.44 -7.07 -5.20
C VAL A 75 6.61 -6.64 -6.08
N GLU A 76 6.77 -7.35 -7.19
CA GLU A 76 7.85 -7.04 -8.12
C GLU A 76 7.46 -5.96 -9.11
N GLU A 77 6.17 -5.85 -9.41
CA GLU A 77 5.68 -4.86 -10.35
C GLU A 77 4.22 -4.52 -10.04
N LEU A 78 3.78 -3.39 -10.57
CA LEU A 78 2.40 -2.94 -10.45
C LEU A 78 1.81 -2.81 -11.85
N PRO A 79 0.52 -3.13 -12.06
CA PRO A 79 -0.09 -2.96 -13.37
C PRO A 79 -0.13 -1.48 -13.76
N LYS A 80 0.27 -1.20 -14.99
CA LYS A 80 0.34 0.17 -15.47
C LYS A 80 -0.25 0.30 -16.86
N THR A 81 -0.71 1.52 -17.18
CA THR A 81 -1.13 1.83 -18.53
C THR A 81 0.10 2.02 -19.41
N VAL A 82 -0.15 2.18 -20.71
CA VAL A 82 0.93 2.43 -21.68
C VAL A 82 1.74 3.67 -21.31
N THR A 83 1.08 4.65 -20.69
CA THR A 83 1.72 5.90 -20.33
C THR A 83 2.35 5.85 -18.92
N GLY A 84 2.31 4.70 -18.29
CA GLY A 84 3.00 4.51 -17.00
C GLY A 84 2.16 4.80 -15.78
N LYS A 85 0.86 4.97 -15.92
CA LYS A 85 -0.02 5.20 -14.76
C LYS A 85 -0.40 3.88 -14.10
N ILE A 86 -0.31 3.84 -12.76
CA ILE A 86 -0.69 2.65 -12.00
C ILE A 86 -2.19 2.43 -12.13
N GLN A 87 -2.57 1.21 -12.48
CA GLN A 87 -3.98 0.83 -12.65
C GLN A 87 -4.53 0.27 -11.35
N ARG A 88 -4.85 1.15 -10.40
CA ARG A 88 -5.32 0.75 -9.08
C ARG A 88 -6.61 -0.04 -9.11
N ARG A 89 -7.45 0.25 -10.10
CA ARG A 89 -8.71 -0.49 -10.26
C ARG A 89 -8.45 -1.97 -10.47
N LYS A 90 -7.44 -2.31 -11.28
CA LYS A 90 -7.10 -3.72 -11.52
C LYS A 90 -6.60 -4.39 -10.25
N ILE A 91 -5.84 -3.67 -9.45
CA ILE A 91 -5.32 -4.19 -8.20
C ILE A 91 -6.49 -4.48 -7.24
N LYS A 92 -7.40 -3.52 -7.12
CA LYS A 92 -8.55 -3.68 -6.24
C LYS A 92 -9.45 -4.82 -6.69
N GLU A 93 -9.71 -4.91 -7.99
CA GLU A 93 -10.55 -5.98 -8.52
C GLU A 93 -9.97 -7.36 -8.20
N ALA A 94 -8.66 -7.49 -8.32
CA ALA A 94 -8.01 -8.77 -7.98
C ALA A 94 -8.17 -9.10 -6.51
N GLU A 95 -8.13 -8.10 -5.63
CA GLU A 95 -8.33 -8.32 -4.20
C GLU A 95 -9.73 -8.81 -3.89
N TYR A 96 -10.73 -8.29 -4.60
CA TYR A 96 -12.12 -8.66 -4.34
C TYR A 96 -12.53 -9.96 -5.01
N ARG A 97 -11.72 -10.45 -5.93
CA ARG A 97 -11.99 -11.70 -6.63
C ARG A 97 -11.56 -12.92 -5.82
N ASN A 98 -10.68 -12.76 -4.88
CA ASN A 98 -10.14 -13.87 -4.10
C ASN A 98 -10.97 -14.24 -2.89
#